data_ba3b7454efd4d90584943a2cc71bc48c
#
_entry.id   ba3b7454efd4d90584943a2cc71bc48c
#
_cell.length_a   1.000
_cell.length_b   1.000
_cell.length_c   1.000
_cell.angle_alpha   90.00
_cell.angle_beta   90.00
_cell.angle_gamma   90.00
#
_symmetry.space_group_name_H-M   'P 1'
#
loop_
_entity.id
_entity.type
_entity.pdbx_description
1 polymer ?
#
loop_
_entity_poly.entity_id
_entity_poly.type
_entity_poly.pdbx_seq_one_letter_code
_entity_poly.pdbx_strand_id
1 'polypeptide(L)'
;MTQVKRSLSSNTQVIMSVKQTLLDFNINLPVPFNEKSIMNIKRNITEVLQEMFGTEDSMFEPKPNTMLFLFDKTEMQCTVRIFPDGLVTVDVVQYIGDNTANNNNSYTIWTKDDMVDLRDRIKTRLSCSNARYIPPITRGREICCYRETSDDRIIEYDFDRVVSSEQSPYQHVLIVHSPQFGNMLILDEIEMIAESDLVYTQALLGNGREDYNDKSVLILGGGDGGVLHELLKQNPRSVVMVEISFKKDLMSIVRGWSKKGISGSSDFGHG
;
A
#
# COMPACT_ATOMS: atom_id res chain seq x y z
N MET A 1 40.89 25.36 -3.77
CA MET A 1 40.09 24.15 -3.93
C MET A 1 38.63 24.52 -3.79
N THR A 2 37.94 24.60 -4.90
CA THR A 2 36.59 25.14 -5.01
C THR A 2 35.58 24.03 -4.75
N GLN A 3 34.81 24.11 -3.64
CA GLN A 3 33.72 23.18 -3.38
C GLN A 3 32.57 23.47 -4.35
N VAL A 4 32.28 22.51 -5.21
CA VAL A 4 31.08 22.51 -6.05
C VAL A 4 29.89 22.07 -5.16
N LYS A 5 29.07 23.03 -4.78
CA LYS A 5 27.72 22.75 -4.25
C LYS A 5 26.89 22.15 -5.38
N ARG A 6 26.65 20.84 -5.35
CA ARG A 6 25.60 20.23 -6.17
C ARG A 6 24.24 20.65 -5.58
N SER A 7 23.55 21.53 -6.30
CA SER A 7 22.12 21.76 -6.09
C SER A 7 21.40 20.47 -6.45
N LEU A 8 20.71 19.88 -5.49
CA LEU A 8 19.69 18.87 -5.74
C LEU A 8 18.56 19.55 -6.52
N SER A 9 18.54 19.37 -7.83
CA SER A 9 17.38 19.67 -8.63
C SER A 9 16.26 18.72 -8.14
N SER A 10 15.13 19.28 -7.72
CA SER A 10 13.90 18.55 -7.47
C SER A 10 13.43 17.91 -8.78
N ASN A 11 13.95 16.74 -9.11
CA ASN A 11 13.30 15.86 -10.06
C ASN A 11 12.02 15.38 -9.39
N THR A 12 10.91 16.02 -9.71
CA THR A 12 9.57 15.47 -9.42
C THR A 12 9.49 14.17 -10.21
N GLN A 13 9.76 13.06 -9.55
CA GLN A 13 9.62 11.73 -10.13
C GLN A 13 8.15 11.53 -10.42
N VAL A 14 7.79 11.39 -11.70
CA VAL A 14 6.42 11.10 -12.10
C VAL A 14 6.07 9.72 -11.56
N ILE A 15 5.22 9.66 -10.55
CA ILE A 15 4.77 8.41 -9.94
C ILE A 15 3.66 7.84 -10.81
N MET A 16 3.99 6.80 -11.56
CA MET A 16 3.04 6.07 -12.39
C MET A 16 2.51 4.88 -11.61
N SER A 17 1.18 4.79 -11.43
CA SER A 17 0.55 3.67 -10.76
C SER A 17 -0.51 3.01 -11.63
N VAL A 18 -0.79 1.75 -11.35
CA VAL A 18 -1.88 0.99 -11.96
C VAL A 18 -2.81 0.47 -10.88
N LYS A 19 -4.11 0.56 -11.16
CA LYS A 19 -5.17 0.03 -10.31
C LYS A 19 -5.78 -1.18 -11.00
N GLN A 20 -5.71 -2.34 -10.37
CA GLN A 20 -6.26 -3.59 -10.89
C GLN A 20 -7.47 -4.01 -10.05
N THR A 21 -8.64 -4.02 -10.67
CA THR A 21 -9.90 -4.50 -10.09
C THR A 21 -10.22 -5.89 -10.63
N LEU A 22 -10.62 -6.79 -9.74
CA LEU A 22 -10.95 -8.17 -10.08
C LEU A 22 -12.45 -8.40 -9.86
N LEU A 23 -13.11 -8.97 -10.87
CA LEU A 23 -14.52 -9.33 -10.82
C LEU A 23 -14.69 -10.81 -11.16
N ASP A 24 -15.42 -11.55 -10.34
CA ASP A 24 -15.70 -12.97 -10.55
C ASP A 24 -17.20 -13.21 -10.73
N PHE A 25 -17.55 -14.08 -11.66
CA PHE A 25 -18.92 -14.46 -11.99
C PHE A 25 -19.04 -15.97 -12.07
N ASN A 26 -20.06 -16.53 -11.44
CA ASN A 26 -20.42 -17.93 -11.59
C ASN A 26 -21.66 -18.05 -12.46
N ILE A 27 -21.50 -18.73 -13.60
CA ILE A 27 -22.53 -18.93 -14.61
C ILE A 27 -22.94 -20.41 -14.59
N ASN A 28 -24.24 -20.68 -14.65
CA ASN A 28 -24.73 -22.02 -14.92
C ASN A 28 -24.59 -22.31 -16.41
N LEU A 29 -23.50 -22.96 -16.79
CA LEU A 29 -23.27 -23.36 -18.18
C LEU A 29 -24.00 -24.67 -18.50
N PRO A 30 -24.60 -24.78 -19.70
CA PRO A 30 -25.07 -26.07 -20.19
C PRO A 30 -23.85 -26.97 -20.43
N VAL A 31 -23.96 -28.23 -20.00
CA VAL A 31 -22.94 -29.25 -20.29
C VAL A 31 -23.38 -29.95 -21.58
N PRO A 32 -22.53 -30.07 -22.60
CA PRO A 32 -21.10 -29.71 -22.66
C PRO A 32 -20.86 -28.21 -22.93
N PHE A 33 -19.78 -27.69 -22.36
CA PHE A 33 -19.23 -26.38 -22.67
C PHE A 33 -18.84 -26.32 -24.13
N ASN A 34 -19.52 -25.51 -24.92
CA ASN A 34 -19.34 -25.46 -26.37
C ASN A 34 -19.04 -24.03 -26.85
N GLU A 35 -18.47 -23.95 -28.04
CA GLU A 35 -18.06 -22.68 -28.66
C GLU A 35 -19.21 -21.66 -28.74
N LYS A 36 -20.43 -22.11 -29.02
CA LYS A 36 -21.61 -21.25 -29.14
C LYS A 36 -21.93 -20.57 -27.78
N SER A 37 -21.84 -21.32 -26.68
CA SER A 37 -22.04 -20.78 -25.33
C SER A 37 -20.98 -19.75 -24.99
N ILE A 38 -19.73 -20.03 -25.32
CA ILE A 38 -18.59 -19.11 -25.11
C ILE A 38 -18.78 -17.82 -25.91
N MET A 39 -19.12 -17.91 -27.17
CA MET A 39 -19.31 -16.75 -28.02
C MET A 39 -20.49 -15.89 -27.56
N ASN A 40 -21.52 -16.49 -26.98
CA ASN A 40 -22.62 -15.76 -26.38
C ASN A 40 -22.18 -15.00 -25.11
N ILE A 41 -21.39 -15.63 -24.24
CA ILE A 41 -20.82 -14.98 -23.06
C ILE A 41 -19.92 -13.82 -23.49
N LYS A 42 -19.00 -14.06 -24.43
CA LYS A 42 -18.14 -13.02 -25.01
C LYS A 42 -18.96 -11.83 -25.46
N ARG A 43 -19.97 -12.05 -26.30
CA ARG A 43 -20.82 -10.97 -26.84
C ARG A 43 -21.46 -10.13 -25.74
N ASN A 44 -22.06 -10.79 -24.74
CA ASN A 44 -22.72 -10.10 -23.64
C ASN A 44 -21.75 -9.23 -22.82
N ILE A 45 -20.53 -9.71 -22.58
CA ILE A 45 -19.50 -8.93 -21.87
C ILE A 45 -18.99 -7.79 -22.75
N THR A 46 -18.71 -8.06 -24.03
CA THR A 46 -18.28 -7.03 -25.01
C THR A 46 -19.26 -5.88 -25.07
N GLU A 47 -20.55 -6.17 -25.18
CA GLU A 47 -21.60 -5.12 -25.21
C GLU A 47 -21.54 -4.24 -23.96
N VAL A 48 -21.41 -4.83 -22.77
CA VAL A 48 -21.32 -4.05 -21.50
C VAL A 48 -20.04 -3.20 -21.47
N LEU A 49 -18.89 -3.79 -21.84
CA LEU A 49 -17.63 -3.05 -21.84
C LEU A 49 -17.59 -1.92 -22.86
N GLN A 50 -18.20 -2.11 -24.02
CA GLN A 50 -18.36 -1.06 -25.03
C GLN A 50 -19.31 0.04 -24.56
N GLU A 51 -20.46 -0.32 -23.97
CA GLU A 51 -21.42 0.65 -23.43
C GLU A 51 -20.81 1.52 -22.33
N MET A 52 -20.03 0.93 -21.42
CA MET A 52 -19.48 1.65 -20.27
C MET A 52 -18.18 2.38 -20.58
N PHE A 53 -17.29 1.76 -21.33
CA PHE A 53 -15.92 2.23 -21.47
C PHE A 53 -15.53 2.57 -22.91
N GLY A 54 -16.33 2.18 -23.90
CA GLY A 54 -15.99 2.36 -25.31
C GLY A 54 -14.74 1.56 -25.73
N THR A 55 -14.55 0.38 -25.15
CA THR A 55 -13.40 -0.50 -25.46
C THR A 55 -13.56 -1.15 -26.83
N GLU A 56 -12.44 -1.45 -27.47
CA GLU A 56 -12.38 -2.28 -28.69
C GLU A 56 -11.90 -3.70 -28.34
N ASP A 57 -12.41 -4.69 -29.10
CA ASP A 57 -12.00 -6.10 -28.98
C ASP A 57 -10.67 -6.28 -29.71
N SER A 58 -9.61 -6.56 -28.97
CA SER A 58 -8.25 -6.52 -29.53
C SER A 58 -7.61 -7.88 -29.76
N MET A 59 -7.99 -8.93 -29.02
CA MET A 59 -7.37 -10.25 -29.17
C MET A 59 -8.25 -11.39 -28.67
N PHE A 60 -8.20 -12.51 -29.36
CA PHE A 60 -8.84 -13.76 -29.00
C PHE A 60 -7.83 -14.91 -29.08
N GLU A 61 -7.59 -15.61 -27.97
CA GLU A 61 -6.82 -16.86 -27.94
C GLU A 61 -7.67 -18.00 -27.34
N PRO A 62 -8.22 -18.90 -28.17
CA PRO A 62 -8.85 -20.11 -27.64
C PRO A 62 -7.78 -21.10 -27.17
N LYS A 63 -7.89 -21.55 -25.92
CA LYS A 63 -7.12 -22.68 -25.39
C LYS A 63 -8.04 -23.83 -25.05
N PRO A 64 -7.59 -25.10 -25.03
CA PRO A 64 -8.46 -26.26 -24.89
C PRO A 64 -9.42 -26.23 -23.69
N ASN A 65 -9.07 -25.53 -22.62
CA ASN A 65 -9.87 -25.50 -21.39
C ASN A 65 -10.08 -24.07 -20.83
N THR A 66 -9.71 -23.03 -21.57
CA THR A 66 -9.88 -21.66 -21.13
C THR A 66 -9.94 -20.74 -22.33
N MET A 67 -10.88 -19.81 -22.31
CA MET A 67 -10.98 -18.75 -23.32
C MET A 67 -10.50 -17.45 -22.72
N LEU A 68 -9.61 -16.74 -23.43
CA LEU A 68 -9.06 -15.46 -23.05
C LEU A 68 -9.46 -14.40 -24.07
N PHE A 69 -10.01 -13.28 -23.59
CA PHE A 69 -10.31 -12.10 -24.39
C PHE A 69 -9.59 -10.92 -23.78
N LEU A 70 -9.04 -10.05 -24.63
CA LEU A 70 -8.47 -8.77 -24.25
C LEU A 70 -9.31 -7.65 -24.87
N PHE A 71 -9.60 -6.65 -24.06
CA PHE A 71 -10.23 -5.41 -24.48
C PHE A 71 -9.29 -4.29 -24.09
N ASP A 72 -9.03 -3.37 -24.99
CA ASP A 72 -8.08 -2.29 -24.79
C ASP A 72 -8.71 -0.93 -25.04
N LYS A 73 -8.29 0.04 -24.24
CA LYS A 73 -8.49 1.47 -24.43
C LYS A 73 -7.29 2.18 -23.83
N THR A 74 -6.92 3.33 -24.32
CA THR A 74 -5.67 4.05 -24.01
C THR A 74 -5.22 4.00 -22.55
N GLU A 75 -6.13 3.91 -21.60
CA GLU A 75 -5.85 3.99 -20.17
C GLU A 75 -6.37 2.79 -19.36
N MET A 76 -7.03 1.85 -20.03
CA MET A 76 -7.67 0.72 -19.39
C MET A 76 -7.55 -0.52 -20.24
N GLN A 77 -7.19 -1.63 -19.60
CA GLN A 77 -7.20 -2.95 -20.21
C GLN A 77 -8.12 -3.87 -19.42
N CYS A 78 -8.95 -4.60 -20.12
CA CYS A 78 -9.75 -5.67 -19.52
C CYS A 78 -9.31 -7.02 -20.06
N THR A 79 -9.06 -7.94 -19.15
CA THR A 79 -8.81 -9.35 -19.48
C THR A 79 -9.99 -10.18 -19.00
N VAL A 80 -10.65 -10.86 -19.92
CA VAL A 80 -11.76 -11.77 -19.60
C VAL A 80 -11.32 -13.20 -19.80
N ARG A 81 -11.48 -14.04 -18.77
CA ARG A 81 -11.24 -15.49 -18.86
C ARG A 81 -12.52 -16.24 -18.57
N ILE A 82 -12.80 -17.25 -19.37
CA ILE A 82 -13.95 -18.14 -19.22
C ILE A 82 -13.44 -19.55 -19.01
N PHE A 83 -13.83 -20.17 -17.91
CA PHE A 83 -13.45 -21.52 -17.52
C PHE A 83 -14.59 -22.52 -17.75
N PRO A 84 -14.29 -23.82 -17.99
CA PRO A 84 -15.28 -24.82 -18.33
C PRO A 84 -16.30 -25.11 -17.22
N ASP A 85 -15.97 -24.84 -15.97
CA ASP A 85 -16.81 -25.01 -14.79
C ASP A 85 -17.81 -23.87 -14.57
N GLY A 86 -17.81 -22.87 -15.47
CA GLY A 86 -18.70 -21.71 -15.42
C GLY A 86 -18.14 -20.53 -14.63
N LEU A 87 -16.89 -20.57 -14.21
CA LEU A 87 -16.23 -19.39 -13.67
C LEU A 87 -15.87 -18.44 -14.82
N VAL A 88 -16.22 -17.19 -14.68
CA VAL A 88 -15.77 -16.09 -15.55
C VAL A 88 -15.08 -15.05 -14.70
N THR A 89 -13.84 -14.70 -15.04
CA THR A 89 -13.09 -13.62 -14.38
C THR A 89 -12.94 -12.44 -15.33
N VAL A 90 -13.09 -11.25 -14.81
CA VAL A 90 -12.87 -9.99 -15.52
C VAL A 90 -11.87 -9.17 -14.72
N ASP A 91 -10.67 -9.04 -15.24
CA ASP A 91 -9.61 -8.24 -14.63
C ASP A 91 -9.56 -6.89 -15.36
N VAL A 92 -9.81 -5.81 -14.62
CA VAL A 92 -9.76 -4.44 -15.14
C VAL A 92 -8.49 -3.78 -14.62
N VAL A 93 -7.55 -3.46 -15.49
CA VAL A 93 -6.33 -2.73 -15.17
C VAL A 93 -6.44 -1.31 -15.68
N GLN A 94 -6.39 -0.34 -14.79
CA GLN A 94 -6.43 1.07 -15.09
C GLN A 94 -5.09 1.71 -14.80
N TYR A 95 -4.55 2.45 -15.76
CA TYR A 95 -3.39 3.31 -15.56
C TYR A 95 -3.82 4.60 -14.85
N ILE A 96 -3.13 4.91 -13.75
CA ILE A 96 -3.33 6.15 -13.00
C ILE A 96 -2.05 6.98 -13.22
N GLY A 97 -2.12 7.94 -14.14
CA GLY A 97 -1.04 8.91 -14.35
C GLY A 97 -0.96 9.93 -13.23
N ASP A 98 0.15 10.65 -13.18
CA ASP A 98 0.31 11.78 -12.29
C ASP A 98 -0.60 12.95 -12.76
N ASN A 99 -1.69 13.22 -12.03
CA ASN A 99 -2.59 14.34 -12.30
C ASN A 99 -1.95 15.70 -11.96
N THR A 100 -0.71 15.75 -11.45
CA THR A 100 -0.01 16.99 -11.10
C THR A 100 0.69 17.65 -12.29
N ALA A 101 0.93 16.90 -13.37
CA ALA A 101 1.47 17.48 -14.60
C ALA A 101 0.35 18.22 -15.33
N ASN A 102 0.54 19.51 -15.59
CA ASN A 102 -0.32 20.43 -16.36
C ASN A 102 -0.60 19.99 -17.83
N ASN A 103 -0.75 18.71 -18.07
CA ASN A 103 -1.12 18.16 -19.36
C ASN A 103 -2.62 18.06 -19.45
N ASN A 104 -3.22 18.65 -20.49
CA ASN A 104 -4.64 18.67 -20.83
C ASN A 104 -5.27 17.26 -21.08
N ASN A 105 -4.61 16.18 -20.69
CA ASN A 105 -5.13 14.83 -20.73
C ASN A 105 -5.73 14.50 -19.35
N SER A 106 -6.99 14.86 -19.19
CA SER A 106 -7.79 14.37 -18.05
C SER A 106 -8.08 12.88 -18.27
N TYR A 107 -7.34 12.03 -17.58
CA TYR A 107 -7.64 10.59 -17.54
C TYR A 107 -8.92 10.36 -16.75
N THR A 108 -9.82 9.56 -17.30
CA THR A 108 -11.03 9.15 -16.57
C THR A 108 -10.64 8.08 -15.55
N ILE A 109 -10.67 8.44 -14.26
CA ILE A 109 -10.43 7.46 -13.18
C ILE A 109 -11.76 6.79 -12.85
N TRP A 110 -11.86 5.50 -13.13
CA TRP A 110 -13.02 4.68 -12.79
C TRP A 110 -13.07 4.43 -11.27
N THR A 111 -14.20 4.74 -10.69
CA THR A 111 -14.44 4.65 -9.26
C THR A 111 -14.83 3.23 -8.85
N LYS A 112 -14.95 3.00 -7.54
CA LYS A 112 -15.55 1.78 -7.01
C LYS A 112 -16.97 1.56 -7.53
N ASP A 113 -17.77 2.64 -7.58
CA ASP A 113 -19.17 2.58 -8.00
C ASP A 113 -19.29 2.19 -9.48
N ASP A 114 -18.39 2.67 -10.34
CA ASP A 114 -18.31 2.25 -11.73
C ASP A 114 -18.00 0.75 -11.86
N MET A 115 -17.07 0.23 -11.04
CA MET A 115 -16.73 -1.20 -11.06
C MET A 115 -17.86 -2.07 -10.49
N VAL A 116 -18.58 -1.58 -9.50
CA VAL A 116 -19.78 -2.25 -8.98
C VAL A 116 -20.90 -2.27 -10.03
N ASP A 117 -21.13 -1.15 -10.74
CA ASP A 117 -22.09 -1.09 -11.84
C ASP A 117 -21.70 -2.04 -12.98
N LEU A 118 -20.42 -2.09 -13.35
CA LEU A 118 -19.89 -3.07 -14.33
C LEU A 118 -20.23 -4.50 -13.92
N ARG A 119 -19.93 -4.88 -12.67
CA ARG A 119 -20.26 -6.20 -12.13
C ARG A 119 -21.76 -6.49 -12.26
N ASP A 120 -22.61 -5.57 -11.86
CA ASP A 120 -24.05 -5.79 -11.81
C ASP A 120 -24.67 -5.87 -13.22
N ARG A 121 -24.17 -5.10 -14.19
CA ARG A 121 -24.55 -5.20 -15.61
C ARG A 121 -24.14 -6.54 -16.19
N ILE A 122 -22.89 -6.97 -16.02
CA ILE A 122 -22.42 -8.28 -16.47
C ILE A 122 -23.21 -9.40 -15.81
N LYS A 123 -23.43 -9.33 -14.49
CA LYS A 123 -24.24 -10.29 -13.75
C LYS A 123 -25.63 -10.46 -14.37
N THR A 124 -26.29 -9.36 -14.70
CA THR A 124 -27.63 -9.34 -15.30
C THR A 124 -27.60 -9.94 -16.71
N ARG A 125 -26.66 -9.51 -17.56
CA ARG A 125 -26.53 -10.00 -18.94
C ARG A 125 -26.21 -11.50 -19.03
N LEU A 126 -25.39 -12.00 -18.10
CA LEU A 126 -25.00 -13.42 -18.05
C LEU A 126 -25.97 -14.28 -17.22
N SER A 127 -26.97 -13.68 -16.57
CA SER A 127 -27.86 -14.37 -15.64
C SER A 127 -27.08 -15.14 -14.55
N CYS A 128 -26.03 -14.53 -14.01
CA CYS A 128 -25.14 -15.18 -13.05
C CYS A 128 -25.85 -15.44 -11.72
N SER A 129 -25.62 -16.62 -11.13
CA SER A 129 -26.08 -16.95 -9.79
C SER A 129 -25.32 -16.13 -8.73
N ASN A 130 -24.05 -15.88 -8.93
CA ASN A 130 -23.19 -15.12 -8.04
C ASN A 130 -22.22 -14.24 -8.82
N ALA A 131 -21.94 -13.04 -8.30
CA ALA A 131 -20.93 -12.13 -8.83
C ALA A 131 -20.23 -11.44 -7.66
N ARG A 132 -18.91 -11.36 -7.71
CA ARG A 132 -18.08 -10.75 -6.69
C ARG A 132 -17.30 -9.57 -7.26
N TYR A 133 -17.13 -8.55 -6.46
CA TYR A 133 -16.17 -7.47 -6.63
C TYR A 133 -15.08 -7.66 -5.57
N ILE A 134 -13.84 -7.68 -6.01
CA ILE A 134 -12.66 -7.73 -5.15
C ILE A 134 -12.05 -6.33 -5.15
N PRO A 135 -11.79 -5.71 -4.00
CA PRO A 135 -11.15 -4.41 -3.93
C PRO A 135 -9.86 -4.34 -4.74
N PRO A 136 -9.57 -3.21 -5.39
CA PRO A 136 -8.45 -3.13 -6.31
C PRO A 136 -7.11 -3.17 -5.58
N ILE A 137 -6.13 -3.81 -6.23
CA ILE A 137 -4.72 -3.72 -5.86
C ILE A 137 -4.09 -2.56 -6.64
N THR A 138 -3.44 -1.62 -5.95
CA THR A 138 -2.73 -0.50 -6.57
C THR A 138 -1.23 -0.74 -6.52
N ARG A 139 -0.57 -0.80 -7.68
CA ARG A 139 0.87 -1.05 -7.82
C ARG A 139 1.57 0.18 -8.41
N GLY A 140 2.89 0.29 -8.20
CA GLY A 140 3.71 1.39 -8.74
C GLY A 140 3.66 2.68 -7.92
N ARG A 141 3.03 2.70 -6.74
CA ARG A 141 3.13 3.84 -5.82
C ARG A 141 4.56 3.98 -5.28
N GLU A 142 4.93 5.19 -4.87
CA GLU A 142 6.18 5.45 -4.16
C GLU A 142 6.30 4.60 -2.89
N ILE A 143 5.18 4.44 -2.19
CA ILE A 143 5.09 3.61 -0.98
C ILE A 143 4.31 2.34 -1.32
N CYS A 144 4.92 1.18 -1.08
CA CYS A 144 4.17 -0.07 -1.10
C CYS A 144 3.27 -0.14 0.13
N CYS A 145 1.95 -0.13 -0.09
CA CYS A 145 0.95 -0.24 0.99
C CYS A 145 0.66 -1.69 1.40
N TYR A 146 1.22 -2.65 0.67
CA TYR A 146 0.97 -4.08 0.93
C TYR A 146 2.10 -4.69 1.72
N ARG A 147 1.72 -5.50 2.71
CA ARG A 147 2.66 -6.30 3.51
C ARG A 147 2.21 -7.75 3.53
N GLU A 148 3.18 -8.63 3.47
CA GLU A 148 2.97 -10.07 3.55
C GLU A 148 2.98 -10.50 5.01
N THR A 149 2.00 -11.31 5.40
CA THR A 149 1.99 -11.94 6.72
C THR A 149 2.78 -13.25 6.71
N SER A 150 3.17 -13.73 7.88
CA SER A 150 3.91 -15.01 8.02
C SER A 150 3.14 -16.25 7.53
N ASP A 151 1.86 -16.11 7.24
CA ASP A 151 0.97 -17.15 6.70
C ASP A 151 0.50 -16.84 5.26
N ASP A 152 1.33 -16.15 4.49
CA ASP A 152 1.18 -15.85 3.05
C ASP A 152 -0.09 -15.05 2.71
N ARG A 153 -0.58 -14.20 3.63
CA ARG A 153 -1.67 -13.26 3.36
C ARG A 153 -1.14 -11.87 3.09
N ILE A 154 -1.91 -11.07 2.37
CA ILE A 154 -1.61 -9.67 2.10
C ILE A 154 -2.44 -8.79 3.03
N ILE A 155 -1.79 -7.88 3.75
CA ILE A 155 -2.41 -6.78 4.46
C ILE A 155 -2.18 -5.50 3.68
N GLU A 156 -3.22 -4.71 3.45
CA GLU A 156 -3.14 -3.37 2.88
C GLU A 156 -3.21 -2.33 4.00
N TYR A 157 -2.20 -1.44 4.02
CA TYR A 157 -2.18 -0.27 4.89
C TYR A 157 -2.62 0.98 4.14
N ASP A 158 -3.12 1.96 4.87
CA ASP A 158 -3.58 3.25 4.35
C ASP A 158 -2.46 4.31 4.28
N PHE A 159 -1.23 3.91 4.00
CA PHE A 159 -0.09 4.83 3.91
C PHE A 159 -0.32 5.91 2.85
N ASP A 160 -0.22 7.17 3.28
CA ASP A 160 -0.47 8.33 2.43
C ASP A 160 0.80 9.11 2.04
N ARG A 161 1.89 9.01 2.82
CA ARG A 161 3.17 9.67 2.52
C ARG A 161 4.36 9.02 3.20
N VAL A 162 5.54 9.17 2.58
CA VAL A 162 6.83 8.93 3.23
C VAL A 162 7.18 10.14 4.08
N VAL A 163 7.47 9.93 5.35
CA VAL A 163 7.94 10.95 6.28
C VAL A 163 9.45 11.03 6.27
N SER A 164 10.12 9.86 6.25
CA SER A 164 11.58 9.74 6.15
C SER A 164 11.96 8.38 5.57
N SER A 165 13.01 8.34 4.76
CA SER A 165 13.58 7.10 4.22
C SER A 165 15.09 7.24 4.19
N GLU A 166 15.79 6.39 4.93
CA GLU A 166 17.23 6.46 5.08
C GLU A 166 17.88 5.08 5.18
N GLN A 167 19.04 4.93 4.54
CA GLN A 167 19.87 3.76 4.72
C GLN A 167 20.91 4.02 5.82
N SER A 168 20.81 3.29 6.92
CA SER A 168 21.86 3.24 7.95
C SER A 168 22.93 2.20 7.57
N PRO A 169 24.09 2.15 8.26
CA PRO A 169 25.04 1.07 8.06
C PRO A 169 24.51 -0.34 8.38
N TYR A 170 23.40 -0.43 9.10
CA TYR A 170 22.86 -1.69 9.63
C TYR A 170 21.56 -2.09 8.98
N GLN A 171 20.70 -1.12 8.61
CA GLN A 171 19.33 -1.37 8.15
C GLN A 171 18.75 -0.19 7.40
N HIS A 172 17.78 -0.44 6.54
CA HIS A 172 16.95 0.60 5.97
C HIS A 172 15.91 1.06 6.98
N VAL A 173 15.86 2.36 7.24
CA VAL A 173 14.93 3.00 8.17
C VAL A 173 13.91 3.79 7.38
N LEU A 174 12.66 3.37 7.40
CA LEU A 174 11.56 4.02 6.70
C LEU A 174 10.50 4.45 7.72
N ILE A 175 10.06 5.69 7.65
CA ILE A 175 8.92 6.20 8.40
C ILE A 175 7.87 6.63 7.40
N VAL A 176 6.68 6.04 7.52
CA VAL A 176 5.51 6.35 6.72
C VAL A 176 4.40 6.89 7.62
N HIS A 177 3.52 7.69 7.04
CA HIS A 177 2.32 8.13 7.74
C HIS A 177 1.11 7.34 7.27
N SER A 178 0.27 6.95 8.23
CA SER A 178 -1.03 6.33 8.07
C SER A 178 -2.09 7.21 8.74
N PRO A 179 -3.19 7.57 8.08
CA PRO A 179 -4.32 8.23 8.72
C PRO A 179 -4.87 7.47 9.94
N GLN A 180 -4.84 6.13 9.90
CA GLN A 180 -5.35 5.29 10.98
C GLN A 180 -4.36 5.12 12.12
N PHE A 181 -3.06 4.93 11.82
CA PHE A 181 -2.07 4.53 12.82
C PHE A 181 -1.11 5.67 13.24
N GLY A 182 -1.14 6.82 12.55
CA GLY A 182 -0.14 7.86 12.70
C GLY A 182 1.17 7.51 11.98
N ASN A 183 2.30 8.05 12.43
CA ASN A 183 3.59 7.67 11.87
C ASN A 183 3.96 6.25 12.31
N MET A 184 4.44 5.45 11.35
CA MET A 184 4.85 4.06 11.56
C MET A 184 6.31 3.90 11.16
N LEU A 185 7.09 3.27 12.03
CA LEU A 185 8.48 2.89 11.78
C LEU A 185 8.53 1.51 11.13
N ILE A 186 9.24 1.43 10.02
CA ILE A 186 9.50 0.20 9.26
C ILE A 186 11.03 0.04 9.16
N LEU A 187 11.54 -1.13 9.51
CA LEU A 187 12.95 -1.48 9.43
C LEU A 187 13.12 -2.69 8.52
N ASP A 188 13.91 -2.55 7.43
CA ASP A 188 14.13 -3.61 6.44
C ASP A 188 12.81 -4.28 5.99
N GLU A 189 11.80 -3.46 5.64
CA GLU A 189 10.45 -3.87 5.21
C GLU A 189 9.57 -4.51 6.32
N ILE A 190 10.02 -4.53 7.59
CA ILE A 190 9.26 -5.07 8.72
C ILE A 190 8.66 -3.91 9.53
N GLU A 191 7.35 -3.95 9.77
CA GLU A 191 6.66 -3.00 10.63
C GLU A 191 7.08 -3.19 12.09
N MET A 192 7.58 -2.14 12.71
CA MET A 192 8.08 -2.20 14.08
C MET A 192 7.08 -1.64 15.09
N ILE A 193 6.66 -0.40 14.88
CA ILE A 193 5.78 0.31 15.83
C ILE A 193 5.14 1.52 15.15
N ALA A 194 3.92 1.85 15.54
CA ALA A 194 3.22 3.06 15.12
C ALA A 194 2.90 3.98 16.32
N GLU A 195 2.52 5.23 16.06
CA GLU A 195 2.07 6.16 17.11
C GLU A 195 0.83 5.64 17.86
N SER A 196 -0.02 4.85 17.19
CA SER A 196 -1.18 4.18 17.80
C SER A 196 -0.80 3.14 18.84
N ASP A 197 0.44 2.62 18.86
CA ASP A 197 0.90 1.53 19.72
C ASP A 197 1.33 2.01 21.11
N LEU A 198 0.75 3.12 21.59
CA LEU A 198 1.06 3.71 22.89
C LEU A 198 0.89 2.71 24.05
N VAL A 199 -0.09 1.83 23.96
CA VAL A 199 -0.36 0.80 24.98
C VAL A 199 0.83 -0.15 25.13
N TYR A 200 1.50 -0.51 24.02
CA TYR A 200 2.72 -1.31 24.04
C TYR A 200 3.85 -0.59 24.78
N THR A 201 4.09 0.69 24.45
CA THR A 201 5.09 1.53 25.12
C THR A 201 4.82 1.67 26.62
N GLN A 202 3.57 1.86 27.01
CA GLN A 202 3.17 1.95 28.41
C GLN A 202 3.36 0.62 29.14
N ALA A 203 3.10 -0.51 28.47
CA ALA A 203 3.34 -1.83 29.04
C ALA A 203 4.81 -2.08 29.36
N LEU A 204 5.71 -1.65 28.48
CA LEU A 204 7.17 -1.72 28.72
C LEU A 204 7.59 -0.90 29.94
N LEU A 205 6.90 0.19 30.25
CA LEU A 205 7.12 1.01 31.43
C LEU A 205 6.36 0.53 32.68
N GLY A 206 5.79 -0.68 32.64
CA GLY A 206 5.12 -1.30 33.78
C GLY A 206 3.67 -0.87 33.97
N ASN A 207 3.01 -0.14 33.05
CA ASN A 207 1.61 0.32 33.16
C ASN A 207 1.32 1.05 34.50
N GLY A 208 2.24 1.91 34.93
CA GLY A 208 2.08 2.67 36.19
C GLY A 208 2.36 1.88 37.47
N ARG A 209 2.87 0.63 37.38
CA ARG A 209 3.32 -0.12 38.55
C ARG A 209 4.71 0.30 39.02
N GLU A 210 5.51 0.83 38.09
CA GLU A 210 6.87 1.32 38.35
C GLU A 210 6.86 2.83 38.55
N ASP A 211 7.64 3.31 39.53
CA ASP A 211 7.85 4.73 39.78
C ASP A 211 9.23 5.15 39.27
N TYR A 212 9.25 6.01 38.26
CA TYR A 212 10.48 6.52 37.64
C TYR A 212 10.84 7.94 38.14
N ASN A 213 10.03 8.51 39.02
CA ASN A 213 10.31 9.85 39.55
C ASN A 213 11.64 9.88 40.31
N ASP A 214 12.50 10.84 39.96
CA ASP A 214 13.87 11.00 40.52
C ASP A 214 14.77 9.75 40.36
N LYS A 215 14.50 8.88 39.42
CA LYS A 215 15.34 7.69 39.10
C LYS A 215 16.31 7.98 37.98
N SER A 216 17.46 7.30 37.99
CA SER A 216 18.37 7.21 36.86
C SER A 216 18.01 6.00 36.04
N VAL A 217 17.67 6.16 34.76
CA VAL A 217 17.13 5.13 33.89
C VAL A 217 18.05 4.92 32.69
N LEU A 218 18.30 3.66 32.35
CA LEU A 218 19.00 3.24 31.15
C LEU A 218 18.00 2.56 30.19
N ILE A 219 17.90 3.08 28.96
CA ILE A 219 17.14 2.48 27.87
C ILE A 219 18.13 1.79 26.93
N LEU A 220 17.92 0.51 26.69
CA LEU A 220 18.69 -0.27 25.71
C LEU A 220 17.81 -0.49 24.47
N GLY A 221 18.16 0.12 23.35
CA GLY A 221 17.33 0.23 22.17
C GLY A 221 16.30 1.38 22.28
N GLY A 222 15.19 1.28 21.57
CA GLY A 222 14.10 2.27 21.62
C GLY A 222 14.35 3.49 20.74
N GLY A 223 15.02 3.30 19.60
CA GLY A 223 15.33 4.34 18.63
C GLY A 223 14.10 5.05 18.05
N ASP A 224 12.91 4.43 18.13
CA ASP A 224 11.62 5.05 17.86
C ASP A 224 11.29 6.20 18.83
N GLY A 225 11.94 6.19 20.00
CA GLY A 225 11.80 7.21 21.04
C GLY A 225 10.51 7.12 21.88
N GLY A 226 9.65 6.14 21.66
CA GLY A 226 8.37 5.99 22.36
C GLY A 226 8.56 5.84 23.89
N VAL A 227 9.43 4.92 24.27
CA VAL A 227 9.76 4.68 25.68
C VAL A 227 10.35 5.92 26.33
N LEU A 228 11.31 6.60 25.66
CA LEU A 228 11.90 7.83 26.18
C LEU A 228 10.86 8.91 26.40
N HIS A 229 9.93 9.10 25.45
CA HIS A 229 8.87 10.10 25.57
C HIS A 229 7.97 9.86 26.78
N GLU A 230 7.45 8.65 26.93
CA GLU A 230 6.55 8.32 28.05
C GLU A 230 7.30 8.39 29.40
N LEU A 231 8.58 7.97 29.41
CA LEU A 231 9.42 8.03 30.60
C LEU A 231 9.67 9.48 31.08
N LEU A 232 9.94 10.39 30.13
CA LEU A 232 10.20 11.81 30.48
C LEU A 232 9.00 12.50 31.12
N LYS A 233 7.77 12.01 30.90
CA LYS A 233 6.58 12.53 31.60
C LYS A 233 6.55 12.20 33.09
N GLN A 234 7.36 11.25 33.54
CA GLN A 234 7.42 10.78 34.91
C GLN A 234 8.54 11.46 35.72
N ASN A 235 9.18 12.52 35.19
CA ASN A 235 10.22 13.30 35.85
C ASN A 235 11.41 12.47 36.39
N PRO A 236 12.07 11.65 35.57
CA PRO A 236 13.26 10.92 35.98
C PRO A 236 14.41 11.91 36.25
N ARG A 237 15.35 11.53 37.16
CA ARG A 237 16.55 12.31 37.43
C ARG A 237 17.48 12.40 36.23
N SER A 238 17.66 11.28 35.55
CA SER A 238 18.44 11.19 34.33
C SER A 238 17.97 10.01 33.46
N VAL A 239 18.10 10.14 32.15
CA VAL A 239 17.86 9.05 31.21
C VAL A 239 19.06 8.94 30.28
N VAL A 240 19.59 7.74 30.15
CA VAL A 240 20.60 7.39 29.14
C VAL A 240 19.95 6.40 28.19
N MET A 241 20.06 6.63 26.89
CA MET A 241 19.59 5.71 25.86
C MET A 241 20.78 5.27 24.99
N VAL A 242 20.88 3.99 24.77
CA VAL A 242 21.87 3.36 23.88
C VAL A 242 21.12 2.77 22.70
N GLU A 243 21.40 3.27 21.49
CA GLU A 243 20.71 2.90 20.27
C GLU A 243 21.70 2.72 19.11
N ILE A 244 21.58 1.61 18.36
CA ILE A 244 22.49 1.26 17.28
C ILE A 244 22.30 2.15 16.04
N SER A 245 21.06 2.55 15.76
CA SER A 245 20.68 3.38 14.61
C SER A 245 20.28 4.80 15.04
N PHE A 246 20.95 5.33 16.06
CA PHE A 246 20.60 6.63 16.63
C PHE A 246 20.72 7.75 15.59
N LYS A 247 19.59 8.38 15.24
CA LYS A 247 19.55 9.66 14.53
C LYS A 247 18.66 10.64 15.30
N LYS A 248 19.19 11.82 15.54
CA LYS A 248 18.51 12.89 16.30
C LYS A 248 17.19 13.33 15.65
N ASP A 249 17.09 13.18 14.33
CA ASP A 249 15.94 13.56 13.53
C ASP A 249 14.82 12.51 13.58
N LEU A 250 15.14 11.23 13.76
CA LEU A 250 14.16 10.15 13.88
C LEU A 250 13.24 10.34 15.08
N MET A 251 13.82 10.73 16.22
CA MET A 251 13.07 10.99 17.46
C MET A 251 12.13 12.20 17.35
N SER A 252 12.47 13.19 16.52
CA SER A 252 11.63 14.37 16.31
C SER A 252 10.47 14.12 15.34
N ILE A 253 10.60 13.10 14.50
CA ILE A 253 9.66 12.80 13.41
C ILE A 253 8.51 11.92 13.93
N VAL A 254 8.82 10.87 14.71
CA VAL A 254 7.80 9.90 15.13
C VAL A 254 6.74 10.53 16.07
N ARG A 255 7.04 11.61 16.80
CA ARG A 255 6.06 12.18 17.74
C ARG A 255 6.03 13.72 17.85
N GLY A 256 6.50 14.46 16.86
CA GLY A 256 6.41 15.92 16.84
C GLY A 256 7.06 16.60 18.07
N TRP A 257 8.15 16.06 18.59
CA TRP A 257 8.71 16.43 19.89
C TRP A 257 9.47 17.74 19.89
N SER A 258 9.20 18.54 20.90
CA SER A 258 9.93 19.76 21.21
C SER A 258 11.37 19.45 21.63
N LYS A 259 12.35 20.15 21.02
CA LYS A 259 13.80 20.02 21.22
C LYS A 259 14.32 20.37 22.63
N LYS A 260 13.50 20.44 23.65
CA LYS A 260 13.94 20.80 25.01
C LYS A 260 14.49 19.57 25.75
N GLY A 261 15.81 19.48 25.87
CA GLY A 261 16.48 18.69 26.89
C GLY A 261 17.18 17.39 26.45
N ILE A 262 17.40 17.12 25.15
CA ILE A 262 18.14 15.96 24.71
C ILE A 262 19.56 16.35 24.27
N SER A 263 20.56 16.03 25.08
CA SER A 263 21.98 16.07 24.71
C SER A 263 22.43 14.61 24.44
N GLY A 264 22.63 14.24 23.19
CA GLY A 264 23.23 12.95 22.81
C GLY A 264 24.65 13.16 22.30
N SER A 265 25.63 12.42 22.77
CA SER A 265 26.95 12.31 22.18
C SER A 265 27.01 11.05 21.33
N SER A 266 27.44 11.18 20.08
CA SER A 266 27.63 10.08 19.12
C SER A 266 29.07 9.54 19.12
N ASP A 267 29.72 9.52 20.28
CA ASP A 267 31.09 8.99 20.39
C ASP A 267 31.07 7.50 20.76
N PHE A 268 30.89 6.64 19.76
CA PHE A 268 31.42 5.30 19.83
C PHE A 268 32.79 5.29 19.14
N GLY A 269 33.86 5.29 19.95
CA GLY A 269 35.22 5.12 19.48
C GLY A 269 35.35 3.80 18.71
N HIS A 270 35.93 3.90 17.50
CA HIS A 270 36.45 2.75 16.79
C HIS A 270 37.56 2.14 17.61
N GLY A 271 37.36 0.95 18.15
CA GLY A 271 38.34 0.05 18.69
C GLY A 271 38.47 -1.13 17.76
#